data_9d758f89361b2a92eeea08c3edc99093
#
_entry.id   9d758f89361b2a92eeea08c3edc99093
#
_cell.length_a   1.000
_cell.length_b   1.000
_cell.length_c   1.000
_cell.angle_alpha   90.00
_cell.angle_beta   90.00
_cell.angle_gamma   90.00
#
_symmetry.space_group_name_H-M   'P 1'
#
loop_
_entity.id
_entity.type
_entity.pdbx_description
1 polymer ?
#
loop_
_entity_poly.entity_id
_entity_poly.type
_entity_poly.pdbx_seq_one_letter_code
_entity_poly.pdbx_strand_id
1 'polypeptide(L)'
;MRKALVVGIDEYPGSAKLKGCVNDAMEVAGLLDTNADGSPNFDVMVSNNVKTRSVLKSLILDLFKGDDEISLFYFSGHGYVTDIGGYIVTPDFSRHDEGISMDEILKIASLSAARHKVVILDCCHAGAMGTITIPGNSAAFLEQGVIILASSRKTELSMEASGQGVFTSLLIDALKGGAADIGGEVTPGNIYSYIDKALGGWKQRPVFKANIVRTVGLRKVKPLVALSELRKLTEYFQHTDSEYPLDPSYEYTAEAPDSENINTFKVLRRMQLIGLVEPVGEEYMYWAAINRKSCRLTSMGRYYWKLLTDRRI
;
A
#
# COMPACT_ATOMS: atom_id res chain seq x y z
N MET A 1 5.40 18.07 -3.76
CA MET A 1 4.53 17.96 -2.56
C MET A 1 3.76 16.64 -2.66
N ARG A 2 3.14 16.15 -1.59
CA ARG A 2 2.25 14.98 -1.60
C ARG A 2 0.88 15.47 -1.15
N LYS A 3 -0.14 15.34 -1.99
CA LYS A 3 -1.50 15.82 -1.72
C LYS A 3 -2.50 14.69 -1.77
N ALA A 4 -3.49 14.72 -0.89
CA ALA A 4 -4.59 13.78 -0.90
C ALA A 4 -5.94 14.50 -0.79
N LEU A 5 -6.89 14.11 -1.61
CA LEU A 5 -8.32 14.43 -1.46
C LEU A 5 -9.03 13.16 -0.99
N VAL A 6 -9.63 13.23 0.18
CA VAL A 6 -10.31 12.11 0.81
C VAL A 6 -11.79 12.46 0.96
N VAL A 7 -12.65 11.65 0.35
CA VAL A 7 -14.10 11.91 0.25
C VAL A 7 -14.89 10.72 0.75
N GLY A 8 -15.78 10.96 1.71
CA GLY A 8 -16.78 10.01 2.18
C GLY A 8 -18.19 10.59 2.06
N ILE A 9 -19.13 9.85 1.47
CA ILE A 9 -20.51 10.29 1.31
C ILE A 9 -21.47 9.27 1.92
N ASP A 10 -22.15 9.66 3.01
CA ASP A 10 -23.23 8.91 3.66
C ASP A 10 -24.61 9.50 3.36
N GLU A 11 -24.69 10.81 3.17
CA GLU A 11 -25.94 11.56 3.07
C GLU A 11 -26.53 11.56 1.67
N TYR A 12 -26.94 10.39 1.19
CA TYR A 12 -27.75 10.27 -0.02
C TYR A 12 -29.24 10.43 0.26
N PRO A 13 -30.07 10.80 -0.74
CA PRO A 13 -31.50 10.99 -0.54
C PRO A 13 -32.25 9.68 -0.27
N GLY A 14 -33.28 9.77 0.55
CA GLY A 14 -34.22 8.66 0.82
C GLY A 14 -33.57 7.45 1.48
N SER A 15 -33.83 6.28 0.94
CA SER A 15 -33.31 4.98 1.43
C SER A 15 -31.88 4.67 0.98
N ALA A 16 -31.28 5.53 0.16
CA ALA A 16 -29.91 5.34 -0.34
C ALA A 16 -28.82 5.79 0.65
N LYS A 17 -29.19 6.21 1.86
CA LYS A 17 -28.24 6.61 2.91
C LYS A 17 -27.29 5.47 3.27
N LEU A 18 -26.00 5.83 3.42
CA LEU A 18 -24.94 4.98 3.96
C LEU A 18 -24.58 5.40 5.39
N LYS A 19 -23.70 4.67 6.08
CA LYS A 19 -23.35 4.94 7.48
C LYS A 19 -21.86 4.85 7.78
N GLY A 20 -21.06 4.37 6.86
CA GLY A 20 -19.66 4.05 7.09
C GLY A 20 -18.67 4.89 6.31
N CYS A 21 -19.10 5.50 5.19
CA CYS A 21 -18.18 6.12 4.23
C CYS A 21 -17.46 7.35 4.79
N VAL A 22 -18.17 8.14 5.61
CA VAL A 22 -17.55 9.30 6.29
C VAL A 22 -16.52 8.84 7.32
N ASN A 23 -16.83 7.79 8.10
CA ASN A 23 -15.88 7.23 9.05
C ASN A 23 -14.64 6.66 8.34
N ASP A 24 -14.85 5.89 7.28
CA ASP A 24 -13.79 5.34 6.42
C ASP A 24 -12.85 6.45 5.90
N ALA A 25 -13.45 7.54 5.38
CA ALA A 25 -12.70 8.68 4.89
C ALA A 25 -11.86 9.35 5.98
N MET A 26 -12.42 9.53 7.17
CA MET A 26 -11.71 10.15 8.30
C MET A 26 -10.52 9.29 8.79
N GLU A 27 -10.70 7.97 8.89
CA GLU A 27 -9.61 7.07 9.30
C GLU A 27 -8.49 7.01 8.24
N VAL A 28 -8.84 6.92 6.96
CA VAL A 28 -7.85 6.95 5.86
C VAL A 28 -7.11 8.29 5.85
N ALA A 29 -7.81 9.41 6.01
CA ALA A 29 -7.22 10.75 6.06
C ALA A 29 -6.18 10.85 7.19
N GLY A 30 -6.53 10.44 8.41
CA GLY A 30 -5.62 10.47 9.56
C GLY A 30 -4.35 9.61 9.35
N LEU A 31 -4.46 8.47 8.65
CA LEU A 31 -3.31 7.63 8.33
C LEU A 31 -2.45 8.21 7.19
N LEU A 32 -3.04 8.94 6.25
CA LEU A 32 -2.28 9.60 5.18
C LEU A 32 -1.59 10.88 5.65
N ASP A 33 -2.16 11.61 6.60
CA ASP A 33 -1.63 12.88 7.10
C ASP A 33 -0.22 12.72 7.69
N THR A 34 0.02 11.66 8.46
CA THR A 34 1.31 11.42 9.12
C THR A 34 1.83 9.99 8.93
N ASN A 35 3.14 9.86 8.92
CA ASN A 35 3.83 8.58 9.07
C ASN A 35 3.70 8.06 10.52
N ALA A 36 4.06 6.80 10.77
CA ALA A 36 3.94 6.20 12.10
C ALA A 36 4.90 6.80 13.15
N ASP A 37 5.93 7.51 12.73
CA ASP A 37 6.85 8.26 13.61
C ASP A 37 6.37 9.68 13.92
N GLY A 38 5.19 10.07 13.43
CA GLY A 38 4.61 11.41 13.59
C GLY A 38 5.11 12.43 12.57
N SER A 39 6.03 12.07 11.68
CA SER A 39 6.48 12.99 10.63
C SER A 39 5.36 13.27 9.60
N PRO A 40 5.28 14.52 9.06
CA PRO A 40 4.31 14.86 8.02
C PRO A 40 4.42 13.94 6.80
N ASN A 41 3.30 13.61 6.17
CA ASN A 41 3.26 12.74 5.01
C ASN A 41 2.50 13.38 3.84
N PHE A 42 1.17 13.42 3.85
CA PHE A 42 0.37 14.12 2.84
C PHE A 42 -0.22 15.42 3.41
N ASP A 43 -0.38 16.41 2.53
CA ASP A 43 -1.32 17.51 2.73
C ASP A 43 -2.72 16.98 2.38
N VAL A 44 -3.53 16.70 3.40
CA VAL A 44 -4.80 15.98 3.26
C VAL A 44 -5.99 16.94 3.33
N MET A 45 -6.73 17.02 2.24
CA MET A 45 -8.05 17.65 2.19
C MET A 45 -9.14 16.61 2.39
N VAL A 46 -9.94 16.75 3.44
CA VAL A 46 -11.12 15.92 3.69
C VAL A 46 -12.37 16.68 3.25
N SER A 47 -13.23 16.03 2.46
CA SER A 47 -14.51 16.60 2.01
C SER A 47 -15.63 15.59 2.15
N ASN A 48 -16.28 15.60 3.32
CA ASN A 48 -17.36 14.68 3.63
C ASN A 48 -18.72 15.18 3.18
N ASN A 49 -19.61 14.25 2.78
CA ASN A 49 -20.99 14.52 2.38
C ASN A 49 -21.11 15.63 1.31
N VAL A 50 -20.21 15.58 0.32
CA VAL A 50 -20.27 16.48 -0.83
C VAL A 50 -21.63 16.33 -1.51
N LYS A 51 -22.36 17.45 -1.67
CA LYS A 51 -23.76 17.43 -2.08
C LYS A 51 -23.98 17.33 -3.57
N THR A 52 -23.00 17.81 -4.38
CA THR A 52 -23.21 17.93 -5.82
C THR A 52 -22.00 17.42 -6.62
N ARG A 53 -22.30 16.90 -7.80
CA ARG A 53 -21.31 16.51 -8.81
C ARG A 53 -20.35 17.66 -9.15
N SER A 54 -20.87 18.89 -9.30
CA SER A 54 -20.05 20.05 -9.68
C SER A 54 -18.98 20.35 -8.64
N VAL A 55 -19.34 20.31 -7.34
CA VAL A 55 -18.39 20.54 -6.24
C VAL A 55 -17.35 19.43 -6.20
N LEU A 56 -17.75 18.16 -6.28
CA LEU A 56 -16.80 17.04 -6.25
C LEU A 56 -15.85 17.11 -7.44
N LYS A 57 -16.35 17.42 -8.63
CA LYS A 57 -15.52 17.57 -9.82
C LYS A 57 -14.49 18.70 -9.69
N SER A 58 -14.88 19.85 -9.11
CA SER A 58 -13.95 20.96 -8.85
C SER A 58 -12.83 20.53 -7.91
N LEU A 59 -13.13 19.81 -6.82
CA LEU A 59 -12.15 19.31 -5.88
C LEU A 59 -11.16 18.32 -6.55
N ILE A 60 -11.65 17.44 -7.41
CA ILE A 60 -10.81 16.50 -8.16
C ILE A 60 -9.89 17.23 -9.15
N LEU A 61 -10.42 18.24 -9.85
CA LEU A 61 -9.63 19.08 -10.76
C LEU A 61 -8.52 19.84 -10.00
N ASP A 62 -8.84 20.41 -8.84
CA ASP A 62 -7.87 21.13 -8.01
C ASP A 62 -6.78 20.19 -7.46
N LEU A 63 -7.13 18.96 -7.06
CA LEU A 63 -6.16 17.96 -6.63
C LEU A 63 -5.12 17.66 -7.72
N PHE A 64 -5.58 17.45 -8.97
CA PHE A 64 -4.72 17.01 -10.06
C PHE A 64 -4.09 18.16 -10.89
N LYS A 65 -4.31 19.42 -10.50
CA LYS A 65 -3.82 20.59 -11.22
C LYS A 65 -2.30 20.79 -11.12
N GLY A 66 -1.66 20.32 -10.04
CA GLY A 66 -0.24 20.58 -9.74
C GLY A 66 0.73 19.56 -10.35
N ASP A 67 2.01 19.82 -10.10
CA ASP A 67 3.17 18.98 -10.46
C ASP A 67 3.69 18.17 -9.25
N ASP A 68 2.80 17.76 -8.40
CA ASP A 68 3.08 17.12 -7.13
C ASP A 68 3.85 15.79 -7.29
N GLU A 69 4.56 15.37 -6.26
CA GLU A 69 5.17 14.03 -6.22
C GLU A 69 4.09 12.95 -6.27
N ILE A 70 3.05 13.13 -5.44
CA ILE A 70 1.89 12.24 -5.40
C ILE A 70 0.62 13.09 -5.28
N SER A 71 -0.35 12.86 -6.17
CA SER A 71 -1.73 13.30 -6.01
C SER A 71 -2.60 12.08 -5.79
N LEU A 72 -3.23 11.95 -4.60
CA LEU A 72 -4.03 10.80 -4.21
C LEU A 72 -5.50 11.20 -4.05
N PHE A 73 -6.39 10.53 -4.75
CA PHE A 73 -7.83 10.62 -4.57
C PHE A 73 -8.36 9.34 -3.94
N TYR A 74 -9.02 9.47 -2.79
CA TYR A 74 -9.78 8.41 -2.13
C TYR A 74 -11.26 8.76 -2.11
N PHE A 75 -12.11 7.79 -2.43
CA PHE A 75 -13.56 7.92 -2.40
C PHE A 75 -14.21 6.69 -1.74
N SER A 76 -15.10 6.93 -0.78
CA SER A 76 -16.02 5.94 -0.21
C SER A 76 -17.45 6.44 -0.34
N GLY A 77 -18.33 5.65 -0.98
CA GLY A 77 -19.70 6.02 -1.28
C GLY A 77 -20.38 5.11 -2.28
N HIS A 78 -21.50 5.54 -2.84
CA HIS A 78 -22.16 4.79 -3.89
C HIS A 78 -21.40 4.82 -5.21
N GLY A 79 -21.33 3.65 -5.86
CA GLY A 79 -20.93 3.49 -7.25
C GLY A 79 -22.08 2.92 -8.09
N TYR A 80 -22.11 3.30 -9.35
CA TYR A 80 -23.10 2.86 -10.31
C TYR A 80 -22.45 2.47 -11.64
N VAL A 81 -22.99 1.49 -12.33
CA VAL A 81 -22.49 1.06 -13.63
C VAL A 81 -23.61 1.10 -14.66
N THR A 82 -23.28 1.61 -15.83
CA THR A 82 -24.12 1.60 -17.03
C THR A 82 -23.43 0.82 -18.14
N ASP A 83 -24.11 0.67 -19.27
CA ASP A 83 -23.52 0.06 -20.47
C ASP A 83 -22.31 0.84 -21.01
N ILE A 84 -22.20 2.13 -20.68
CA ILE A 84 -21.13 3.03 -21.13
C ILE A 84 -20.03 3.25 -20.10
N GLY A 85 -20.15 2.74 -18.85
CA GLY A 85 -19.08 2.85 -17.86
C GLY A 85 -19.53 2.89 -16.40
N GLY A 86 -18.56 3.06 -15.50
CA GLY A 86 -18.78 3.21 -14.07
C GLY A 86 -18.79 4.68 -13.64
N TYR A 87 -19.51 4.97 -12.55
CA TYR A 87 -19.68 6.30 -11.98
C TYR A 87 -19.48 6.24 -10.47
N ILE A 88 -18.87 7.28 -9.89
CA ILE A 88 -19.02 7.60 -8.48
C ILE A 88 -20.25 8.50 -8.35
N VAL A 89 -21.15 8.16 -7.42
CA VAL A 89 -22.46 8.80 -7.30
C VAL A 89 -22.39 9.94 -6.29
N THR A 90 -23.05 11.07 -6.61
CA THR A 90 -23.25 12.19 -5.70
C THR A 90 -24.71 12.33 -5.31
N PRO A 91 -25.05 12.96 -4.15
CA PRO A 91 -26.44 13.06 -3.69
C PRO A 91 -27.43 13.73 -4.63
N ASP A 92 -26.96 14.56 -5.58
CA ASP A 92 -27.75 15.24 -6.61
C ASP A 92 -27.99 14.39 -7.87
N PHE A 93 -27.68 13.08 -7.81
CA PHE A 93 -27.88 12.18 -8.95
C PHE A 93 -29.32 12.17 -9.47
N SER A 94 -29.47 12.07 -10.77
CA SER A 94 -30.75 11.93 -11.44
C SER A 94 -30.64 10.93 -12.60
N ARG A 95 -31.78 10.56 -13.16
CA ARG A 95 -31.80 9.67 -14.32
C ARG A 95 -31.01 10.31 -15.47
N HIS A 96 -30.01 9.58 -16.00
CA HIS A 96 -29.06 10.01 -17.04
C HIS A 96 -28.04 11.06 -16.60
N ASP A 97 -27.95 11.33 -15.29
CA ASP A 97 -26.90 12.13 -14.67
C ASP A 97 -26.49 11.46 -13.34
N GLU A 98 -25.83 10.32 -13.44
CA GLU A 98 -25.57 9.40 -12.33
C GLU A 98 -24.43 9.86 -11.42
N GLY A 99 -23.66 10.87 -11.82
CA GLY A 99 -22.52 11.39 -11.06
C GLY A 99 -21.29 11.63 -11.91
N ILE A 100 -20.09 11.42 -11.36
CA ILE A 100 -18.85 11.60 -12.10
C ILE A 100 -18.40 10.26 -12.69
N SER A 101 -18.22 10.20 -14.00
CA SER A 101 -17.70 9.03 -14.68
C SER A 101 -16.29 8.68 -14.17
N MET A 102 -16.03 7.42 -13.90
CA MET A 102 -14.71 6.93 -13.54
C MET A 102 -13.67 7.18 -14.65
N ASP A 103 -14.10 7.16 -15.91
CA ASP A 103 -13.25 7.50 -17.06
C ASP A 103 -12.92 9.01 -17.09
N GLU A 104 -13.85 9.88 -16.67
CA GLU A 104 -13.59 11.31 -16.52
C GLU A 104 -12.53 11.57 -15.43
N ILE A 105 -12.64 10.91 -14.28
CA ILE A 105 -11.63 10.98 -13.20
C ILE A 105 -10.27 10.51 -13.71
N LEU A 106 -10.24 9.39 -14.42
CA LEU A 106 -9.02 8.85 -15.00
C LEU A 106 -8.40 9.81 -16.00
N LYS A 107 -9.21 10.46 -16.85
CA LYS A 107 -8.75 11.45 -17.81
C LYS A 107 -8.16 12.68 -17.11
N ILE A 108 -8.81 13.19 -16.07
CA ILE A 108 -8.30 14.30 -15.26
C ILE A 108 -6.95 13.92 -14.64
N ALA A 109 -6.87 12.74 -14.01
CA ALA A 109 -5.62 12.24 -13.43
C ALA A 109 -4.52 12.07 -14.49
N SER A 110 -4.84 11.53 -15.67
CA SER A 110 -3.89 11.31 -16.76
C SER A 110 -3.30 12.62 -17.32
N LEU A 111 -4.06 13.71 -17.31
CA LEU A 111 -3.62 15.03 -17.74
C LEU A 111 -2.77 15.77 -16.70
N SER A 112 -2.71 15.27 -15.48
CA SER A 112 -1.94 15.87 -14.38
C SER A 112 -0.43 15.74 -14.62
N ALA A 113 0.29 16.81 -14.29
CA ALA A 113 1.76 16.82 -14.26
C ALA A 113 2.34 16.11 -13.02
N ALA A 114 1.51 15.69 -12.06
CA ALA A 114 1.96 14.95 -10.89
C ALA A 114 2.69 13.67 -11.29
N ARG A 115 3.77 13.34 -10.57
CA ARG A 115 4.59 12.16 -10.90
C ARG A 115 3.84 10.85 -10.70
N HIS A 116 3.07 10.77 -9.60
CA HIS A 116 2.22 9.61 -9.29
C HIS A 116 0.79 10.09 -9.03
N LYS A 117 -0.17 9.49 -9.72
CA LYS A 117 -1.60 9.74 -9.60
C LYS A 117 -2.25 8.48 -9.06
N VAL A 118 -2.65 8.51 -7.80
CA VAL A 118 -3.23 7.36 -7.11
C VAL A 118 -4.72 7.57 -6.94
N VAL A 119 -5.52 6.62 -7.40
CA VAL A 119 -6.97 6.63 -7.25
C VAL A 119 -7.39 5.38 -6.48
N ILE A 120 -8.01 5.58 -5.32
CA ILE A 120 -8.52 4.51 -4.46
C ILE A 120 -10.03 4.68 -4.34
N LEU A 121 -10.78 3.66 -4.80
CA LEU A 121 -12.23 3.70 -4.82
C LEU A 121 -12.82 2.56 -3.98
N ASP A 122 -13.52 2.91 -2.91
CA ASP A 122 -14.36 1.99 -2.16
C ASP A 122 -15.84 2.26 -2.47
N CYS A 123 -16.26 1.74 -3.61
CA CYS A 123 -17.66 1.79 -4.05
C CYS A 123 -17.99 0.60 -4.94
N CYS A 124 -19.28 0.31 -5.10
CA CYS A 124 -19.74 -0.73 -6.01
C CYS A 124 -19.21 -0.48 -7.42
N HIS A 125 -18.81 -1.56 -8.11
CA HIS A 125 -18.35 -1.52 -9.51
C HIS A 125 -17.10 -0.66 -9.80
N ALA A 126 -16.35 -0.27 -8.78
CA ALA A 126 -15.15 0.58 -8.91
C ALA A 126 -14.09 -0.01 -9.87
N GLY A 127 -14.05 -1.31 -10.03
CA GLY A 127 -13.17 -2.01 -10.99
C GLY A 127 -13.45 -1.74 -12.47
N ALA A 128 -14.55 -1.04 -12.80
CA ALA A 128 -14.84 -0.60 -14.18
C ALA A 128 -13.86 0.49 -14.63
N MET A 129 -13.23 1.24 -13.72
CA MET A 129 -12.32 2.32 -14.03
C MET A 129 -11.15 1.88 -14.92
N GLY A 130 -10.90 2.62 -15.98
CA GLY A 130 -9.81 2.35 -16.94
C GLY A 130 -10.01 1.06 -17.75
N THR A 131 -11.25 0.54 -17.87
CA THR A 131 -11.56 -0.60 -18.74
C THR A 131 -12.31 -0.08 -19.96
N ILE A 132 -11.64 -0.03 -21.11
CA ILE A 132 -12.29 0.26 -22.39
C ILE A 132 -12.94 -1.03 -22.88
N THR A 133 -14.26 -1.01 -23.01
CA THR A 133 -14.99 -2.14 -23.62
C THR A 133 -14.99 -1.96 -25.14
N ILE A 134 -14.02 -2.58 -25.81
CA ILE A 134 -14.08 -2.78 -27.26
C ILE A 134 -14.84 -4.09 -27.48
N PRO A 135 -15.82 -4.19 -28.42
CA PRO A 135 -16.50 -5.44 -28.70
C PRO A 135 -15.49 -6.58 -28.97
N GLY A 136 -15.46 -7.58 -28.08
CA GLY A 136 -14.56 -8.73 -28.18
C GLY A 136 -13.20 -8.59 -27.43
N ASN A 137 -12.87 -7.42 -26.85
CA ASN A 137 -11.63 -7.26 -26.09
C ASN A 137 -11.78 -6.18 -25.00
N SER A 138 -11.35 -6.48 -23.77
CA SER A 138 -11.26 -5.51 -22.69
C SER A 138 -9.80 -5.09 -22.55
N ALA A 139 -9.45 -3.87 -22.97
CA ALA A 139 -8.12 -3.29 -22.78
C ALA A 139 -8.17 -2.19 -21.71
N ALA A 140 -7.12 -2.08 -20.91
CA ALA A 140 -6.92 -0.98 -19.98
C ALA A 140 -5.81 -0.08 -20.52
N PHE A 141 -6.14 1.20 -20.78
CA PHE A 141 -5.15 2.20 -21.14
C PHE A 141 -4.95 3.14 -19.95
N LEU A 142 -3.76 3.12 -19.37
CA LEU A 142 -3.35 4.00 -18.29
C LEU A 142 -2.16 4.82 -18.74
N GLU A 143 -2.22 6.12 -18.53
CA GLU A 143 -1.06 6.99 -18.69
C GLU A 143 0.01 6.70 -17.63
N GLN A 144 1.25 7.05 -17.94
CA GLN A 144 2.37 6.82 -17.01
C GLN A 144 2.15 7.52 -15.67
N GLY A 145 2.45 6.83 -14.58
CA GLY A 145 2.33 7.31 -13.23
C GLY A 145 0.93 7.10 -12.61
N VAL A 146 -0.03 6.52 -13.33
CA VAL A 146 -1.37 6.25 -12.81
C VAL A 146 -1.42 4.91 -12.09
N ILE A 147 -2.02 4.91 -10.91
CA ILE A 147 -2.28 3.74 -10.07
C ILE A 147 -3.75 3.77 -9.66
N ILE A 148 -4.45 2.65 -9.86
CA ILE A 148 -5.84 2.46 -9.44
C ILE A 148 -5.90 1.28 -8.48
N LEU A 149 -6.54 1.49 -7.33
CA LEU A 149 -6.90 0.44 -6.38
C LEU A 149 -8.40 0.55 -6.10
N ALA A 150 -9.16 -0.50 -6.32
CA ALA A 150 -10.60 -0.48 -6.23
C ALA A 150 -11.15 -1.68 -5.46
N SER A 151 -12.24 -1.46 -4.71
CA SER A 151 -12.81 -2.45 -3.78
C SER A 151 -13.45 -3.66 -4.46
N SER A 152 -13.98 -3.52 -5.67
CA SER A 152 -14.71 -4.59 -6.34
C SER A 152 -14.54 -4.57 -7.85
N ARG A 153 -14.77 -5.73 -8.47
CA ARG A 153 -14.81 -5.86 -9.93
C ARG A 153 -16.08 -5.21 -10.49
N LYS A 154 -16.09 -5.00 -11.81
CA LYS A 154 -17.21 -4.41 -12.57
C LYS A 154 -18.59 -5.01 -12.25
N THR A 155 -18.67 -6.28 -11.85
CA THR A 155 -19.92 -7.03 -11.64
C THR A 155 -20.23 -7.33 -10.18
N GLU A 156 -19.43 -6.86 -9.23
CA GLU A 156 -19.56 -7.20 -7.81
C GLU A 156 -20.00 -5.97 -6.99
N LEU A 157 -20.87 -6.21 -6.00
CA LEU A 157 -21.28 -5.19 -5.01
C LEU A 157 -20.25 -5.12 -3.89
N SER A 158 -19.97 -3.92 -3.38
CA SER A 158 -19.16 -3.72 -2.18
C SER A 158 -19.88 -4.25 -0.94
N MET A 159 -19.15 -4.90 -0.05
CA MET A 159 -19.66 -5.42 1.21
C MET A 159 -19.36 -4.46 2.36
N GLU A 160 -20.34 -4.25 3.24
CA GLU A 160 -20.16 -3.56 4.51
C GLU A 160 -20.20 -4.57 5.67
N ALA A 161 -19.32 -4.42 6.63
CA ALA A 161 -19.31 -5.17 7.88
C ALA A 161 -19.15 -4.18 9.05
N SER A 162 -20.06 -4.25 10.01
CA SER A 162 -20.01 -3.44 11.24
C SER A 162 -19.95 -1.92 11.02
N GLY A 163 -20.53 -1.43 9.91
CA GLY A 163 -20.56 0.01 9.61
C GLY A 163 -19.28 0.58 8.97
N GLN A 164 -18.42 -0.28 8.45
CA GLN A 164 -17.27 0.07 7.61
C GLN A 164 -17.26 -0.77 6.33
N GLY A 165 -16.73 -0.22 5.24
CA GLY A 165 -16.45 -1.00 4.04
C GLY A 165 -15.36 -2.04 4.33
N VAL A 166 -15.61 -3.31 3.96
CA VAL A 166 -14.63 -4.39 4.18
C VAL A 166 -13.30 -4.06 3.49
N PHE A 167 -13.33 -3.48 2.30
CA PHE A 167 -12.13 -3.06 1.59
C PHE A 167 -11.38 -1.97 2.36
N THR A 168 -12.08 -0.92 2.82
CA THR A 168 -11.42 0.18 3.57
C THR A 168 -10.91 -0.29 4.93
N SER A 169 -11.59 -1.19 5.63
CA SER A 169 -11.06 -1.80 6.86
C SER A 169 -9.70 -2.47 6.61
N LEU A 170 -9.58 -3.26 5.54
CA LEU A 170 -8.32 -3.90 5.14
C LEU A 170 -7.27 -2.89 4.64
N LEU A 171 -7.68 -1.82 3.94
CA LEU A 171 -6.81 -0.73 3.54
C LEU A 171 -6.21 -0.01 4.77
N ILE A 172 -7.03 0.24 5.79
CA ILE A 172 -6.61 0.83 7.07
C ILE A 172 -5.58 -0.06 7.77
N ASP A 173 -5.83 -1.37 7.86
CA ASP A 173 -4.89 -2.32 8.45
C ASP A 173 -3.57 -2.39 7.66
N ALA A 174 -3.66 -2.38 6.33
CA ALA A 174 -2.50 -2.32 5.46
C ALA A 174 -1.66 -1.04 5.71
N LEU A 175 -2.32 0.12 5.80
CA LEU A 175 -1.68 1.41 6.08
C LEU A 175 -1.11 1.50 7.51
N LYS A 176 -1.70 0.81 8.48
CA LYS A 176 -1.15 0.68 9.85
C LYS A 176 0.12 -0.16 9.91
N GLY A 177 0.47 -0.84 8.82
CA GLY A 177 1.70 -1.60 8.68
C GLY A 177 1.52 -3.07 8.30
N GLY A 178 0.28 -3.56 8.20
CA GLY A 178 0.00 -4.94 7.78
C GLY A 178 0.54 -5.28 6.39
N ALA A 179 0.71 -4.27 5.53
CA ALA A 179 1.27 -4.42 4.19
C ALA A 179 2.68 -3.80 4.05
N ALA A 180 3.36 -3.46 5.15
CA ALA A 180 4.68 -2.87 5.08
C ALA A 180 5.74 -3.89 4.63
N ASP A 181 6.70 -3.42 3.87
CA ASP A 181 7.93 -4.17 3.62
C ASP A 181 8.86 -4.15 4.84
N ILE A 182 10.02 -4.80 4.75
CA ILE A 182 11.02 -4.85 5.84
C ILE A 182 11.50 -3.44 6.22
N GLY A 183 11.57 -2.53 5.25
CA GLY A 183 11.96 -1.13 5.44
C GLY A 183 10.87 -0.26 6.04
N GLY A 184 9.67 -0.81 6.25
CA GLY A 184 8.52 -0.10 6.78
C GLY A 184 7.77 0.73 5.74
N GLU A 185 7.98 0.51 4.44
CA GLU A 185 7.27 1.22 3.39
C GLU A 185 5.98 0.48 2.98
N VAL A 186 4.86 1.19 2.97
CA VAL A 186 3.55 0.69 2.52
C VAL A 186 3.28 1.22 1.12
N THR A 187 3.32 0.34 0.11
CA THR A 187 3.09 0.70 -1.30
C THR A 187 1.71 0.25 -1.79
N PRO A 188 1.15 0.85 -2.85
CA PRO A 188 -0.12 0.39 -3.44
C PRO A 188 -0.12 -1.09 -3.84
N GLY A 189 1.00 -1.60 -4.34
CA GLY A 189 1.15 -3.01 -4.69
C GLY A 189 1.08 -3.94 -3.48
N ASN A 190 1.74 -3.55 -2.38
CA ASN A 190 1.70 -4.30 -1.12
C ASN A 190 0.30 -4.27 -0.50
N ILE A 191 -0.37 -3.12 -0.53
CA ILE A 191 -1.77 -2.98 -0.10
C ILE A 191 -2.67 -3.94 -0.88
N TYR A 192 -2.57 -3.95 -2.22
CA TYR A 192 -3.34 -4.87 -3.05
C TYR A 192 -3.09 -6.33 -2.67
N SER A 193 -1.83 -6.74 -2.56
CA SER A 193 -1.48 -8.12 -2.18
C SER A 193 -2.02 -8.51 -0.80
N TYR A 194 -1.99 -7.57 0.15
CA TYR A 194 -2.54 -7.76 1.50
C TYR A 194 -4.05 -7.97 1.46
N ILE A 195 -4.78 -7.08 0.78
CA ILE A 195 -6.25 -7.13 0.68
C ILE A 195 -6.70 -8.38 -0.10
N ASP A 196 -6.06 -8.69 -1.23
CA ASP A 196 -6.41 -9.87 -2.05
C ASP A 196 -6.29 -11.18 -1.28
N LYS A 197 -5.23 -11.34 -0.48
CA LYS A 197 -5.04 -12.49 0.39
C LYS A 197 -6.08 -12.56 1.52
N ALA A 198 -6.43 -11.44 2.12
CA ALA A 198 -7.38 -11.37 3.21
C ALA A 198 -8.82 -11.69 2.76
N LEU A 199 -9.23 -11.27 1.57
CA LEU A 199 -10.58 -11.48 1.03
C LEU A 199 -10.83 -12.90 0.52
N GLY A 200 -9.79 -13.64 0.13
CA GLY A 200 -9.92 -15.01 -0.37
C GLY A 200 -10.62 -15.12 -1.74
N GLY A 201 -10.69 -16.36 -2.27
CA GLY A 201 -11.03 -16.60 -3.68
C GLY A 201 -12.50 -16.40 -4.12
N TRP A 202 -13.45 -16.28 -3.19
CA TRP A 202 -14.88 -16.39 -3.48
C TRP A 202 -15.72 -15.16 -3.11
N LYS A 203 -15.09 -14.09 -2.61
CA LYS A 203 -15.75 -12.84 -2.21
C LYS A 203 -15.26 -11.68 -3.08
N GLN A 204 -15.77 -10.51 -2.78
CA GLN A 204 -15.35 -9.24 -3.35
C GLN A 204 -13.83 -9.21 -3.64
N ARG A 205 -13.43 -9.09 -4.91
CA ARG A 205 -12.01 -9.08 -5.27
C ARG A 205 -11.55 -7.66 -5.56
N PRO A 206 -10.46 -7.20 -4.92
CA PRO A 206 -9.88 -5.92 -5.23
C PRO A 206 -9.35 -5.91 -6.66
N VAL A 207 -9.33 -4.73 -7.26
CA VAL A 207 -8.73 -4.49 -8.56
C VAL A 207 -7.53 -3.58 -8.39
N PHE A 208 -6.41 -3.98 -8.99
CA PHE A 208 -5.21 -3.19 -9.09
C PHE A 208 -4.81 -2.99 -10.54
N LYS A 209 -4.66 -1.74 -10.96
CA LYS A 209 -4.15 -1.38 -12.28
C LYS A 209 -3.09 -0.31 -12.10
N ALA A 210 -1.94 -0.45 -12.73
CA ALA A 210 -0.86 0.51 -12.64
C ALA A 210 -0.05 0.57 -13.92
N ASN A 211 0.35 1.79 -14.32
CA ASN A 211 1.38 2.04 -15.31
C ASN A 211 2.43 2.95 -14.70
N ILE A 212 3.45 2.38 -14.07
CA ILE A 212 4.47 3.10 -13.30
C ILE A 212 5.87 2.61 -13.67
N VAL A 213 6.82 3.52 -13.68
CA VAL A 213 8.25 3.20 -13.83
C VAL A 213 8.86 2.74 -12.51
N ARG A 214 8.38 3.32 -11.40
CA ARG A 214 8.85 3.03 -10.05
C ARG A 214 7.68 3.02 -9.08
N THR A 215 7.70 2.07 -8.15
CA THR A 215 6.73 2.05 -7.04
C THR A 215 6.93 3.25 -6.12
N VAL A 216 5.88 3.64 -5.44
CA VAL A 216 5.87 4.76 -4.49
C VAL A 216 5.23 4.31 -3.18
N GLY A 217 5.82 4.71 -2.05
CA GLY A 217 5.25 4.48 -0.73
C GLY A 217 4.14 5.49 -0.44
N LEU A 218 3.02 5.02 0.05
CA LEU A 218 1.93 5.88 0.53
C LEU A 218 2.11 6.27 1.99
N ARG A 219 2.74 5.41 2.80
CA ARG A 219 3.01 5.65 4.21
C ARG A 219 4.24 4.90 4.66
N LYS A 220 4.95 5.48 5.64
CA LYS A 220 6.03 4.81 6.35
C LYS A 220 5.58 4.42 7.74
N VAL A 221 5.90 3.18 8.13
CA VAL A 221 5.70 2.66 9.48
C VAL A 221 7.04 2.26 10.09
N LYS A 222 7.05 1.88 11.36
CA LYS A 222 8.28 1.41 12.00
C LYS A 222 8.82 0.19 11.24
N PRO A 223 10.06 0.25 10.73
CA PRO A 223 10.66 -0.86 10.02
C PRO A 223 10.91 -2.04 10.97
N LEU A 224 10.87 -3.26 10.44
CA LEU A 224 11.20 -4.47 11.21
C LEU A 224 12.67 -4.48 11.64
N VAL A 225 13.53 -3.90 10.82
CA VAL A 225 14.96 -3.70 11.09
C VAL A 225 15.35 -2.29 10.67
N ALA A 226 16.09 -1.57 11.51
CA ALA A 226 16.59 -0.24 11.16
C ALA A 226 17.47 -0.29 9.91
N LEU A 227 17.39 0.71 9.03
CA LEU A 227 18.21 0.77 7.81
C LEU A 227 19.72 0.71 8.11
N SER A 228 20.16 1.31 9.23
CA SER A 228 21.53 1.23 9.69
C SER A 228 21.98 -0.21 10.04
N GLU A 229 21.07 -1.02 10.57
CA GLU A 229 21.35 -2.44 10.82
C GLU A 229 21.26 -3.25 9.52
N LEU A 230 20.29 -2.97 8.66
CA LEU A 230 20.15 -3.64 7.37
C LEU A 230 21.42 -3.47 6.51
N ARG A 231 22.04 -2.31 6.53
CA ARG A 231 23.29 -2.03 5.83
C ARG A 231 24.46 -2.93 6.27
N LYS A 232 24.44 -3.45 7.50
CA LYS A 232 25.42 -4.39 7.99
C LYS A 232 25.43 -5.73 7.25
N LEU A 233 24.37 -6.05 6.47
CA LEU A 233 24.41 -7.23 5.58
C LEU A 233 25.62 -7.21 4.65
N THR A 234 25.99 -6.06 4.09
CA THR A 234 27.12 -5.92 3.19
C THR A 234 28.47 -5.87 3.91
N GLU A 235 28.46 -5.60 5.22
CA GLU A 235 29.65 -5.68 6.07
C GLU A 235 29.92 -7.12 6.50
N TYR A 236 28.88 -7.87 6.87
CA TYR A 236 29.01 -9.26 7.35
C TYR A 236 29.19 -10.28 6.22
N PHE A 237 28.57 -10.02 5.07
CA PHE A 237 28.62 -10.93 3.92
C PHE A 237 29.25 -10.23 2.71
N GLN A 238 30.49 -10.62 2.36
CA GLN A 238 31.22 -10.02 1.23
C GLN A 238 30.56 -10.30 -0.12
N HIS A 239 29.92 -11.47 -0.24
CA HIS A 239 29.20 -11.93 -1.42
C HIS A 239 27.89 -12.60 -1.01
N THR A 240 26.97 -12.75 -1.94
CA THR A 240 25.66 -13.37 -1.70
C THR A 240 25.72 -14.81 -1.22
N ASP A 241 26.80 -15.50 -1.52
CA ASP A 241 27.03 -16.94 -1.17
C ASP A 241 28.03 -17.11 -0.02
N SER A 242 28.48 -16.00 0.58
CA SER A 242 29.39 -16.05 1.73
C SER A 242 28.68 -16.60 2.97
N GLU A 243 29.44 -17.33 3.77
CA GLU A 243 29.06 -17.71 5.11
C GLU A 243 29.80 -16.85 6.13
N TYR A 244 29.09 -16.43 7.18
CA TYR A 244 29.68 -15.70 8.31
C TYR A 244 29.97 -16.69 9.43
N PRO A 245 31.25 -16.88 9.80
CA PRO A 245 31.64 -17.86 10.82
C PRO A 245 31.19 -17.41 12.21
N LEU A 246 30.75 -18.35 12.99
CA LEU A 246 30.32 -18.16 14.38
C LEU A 246 31.15 -19.04 15.30
N ASP A 247 31.32 -18.63 16.54
CA ASP A 247 31.94 -19.39 17.59
C ASP A 247 31.33 -19.07 18.97
N PRO A 248 31.65 -19.79 20.06
CA PRO A 248 31.03 -19.59 21.35
C PRO A 248 31.12 -18.17 21.92
N SER A 249 32.12 -17.36 21.52
CA SER A 249 32.28 -15.98 22.00
C SER A 249 31.13 -15.04 21.62
N TYR A 250 30.32 -15.44 20.60
CA TYR A 250 29.10 -14.73 20.20
C TYR A 250 27.95 -14.85 21.20
N GLU A 251 27.97 -15.84 22.08
CA GLU A 251 26.93 -16.05 23.11
C GLU A 251 27.36 -15.51 24.48
N TYR A 252 26.47 -14.73 25.08
CA TYR A 252 26.73 -14.10 26.40
C TYR A 252 26.83 -15.12 27.55
N THR A 253 26.34 -16.34 27.36
CA THR A 253 26.40 -17.46 28.31
C THR A 253 27.64 -18.35 28.18
N ALA A 254 28.50 -18.06 27.20
CA ALA A 254 29.73 -18.85 26.98
C ALA A 254 30.77 -18.59 28.10
N GLU A 255 31.75 -19.46 28.23
CA GLU A 255 32.86 -19.31 29.20
C GLU A 255 33.69 -18.05 28.94
N ALA A 256 33.90 -17.68 27.67
CA ALA A 256 34.67 -16.51 27.26
C ALA A 256 33.89 -15.67 26.24
N PRO A 257 32.85 -14.90 26.70
CA PRO A 257 32.03 -14.08 25.81
C PRO A 257 32.81 -12.83 25.39
N ASP A 258 32.66 -12.43 24.13
CA ASP A 258 33.20 -11.20 23.57
C ASP A 258 32.09 -10.17 23.33
N SER A 259 32.22 -8.95 23.82
CA SER A 259 31.18 -7.93 23.77
C SER A 259 30.87 -7.47 22.33
N GLU A 260 31.85 -7.42 21.45
CA GLU A 260 31.67 -7.04 20.04
C GLU A 260 30.95 -8.14 19.27
N ASN A 261 31.39 -9.39 19.46
CA ASN A 261 30.75 -10.55 18.88
C ASN A 261 29.31 -10.72 19.36
N ILE A 262 29.02 -10.51 20.64
CA ILE A 262 27.65 -10.51 21.19
C ILE A 262 26.80 -9.46 20.51
N ASN A 263 27.28 -8.25 20.28
CA ASN A 263 26.53 -7.19 19.62
C ASN A 263 26.27 -7.52 18.14
N THR A 264 27.25 -8.07 17.44
CA THR A 264 27.10 -8.58 16.07
C THR A 264 26.05 -9.70 16.02
N PHE A 265 26.09 -10.62 16.95
CA PHE A 265 25.15 -11.73 17.02
C PHE A 265 23.70 -11.28 17.27
N LYS A 266 23.49 -10.26 18.11
CA LYS A 266 22.18 -9.64 18.31
C LYS A 266 21.60 -9.10 16.98
N VAL A 267 22.42 -8.50 16.14
CA VAL A 267 22.02 -8.02 14.82
C VAL A 267 21.70 -9.19 13.89
N LEU A 268 22.60 -10.19 13.80
CA LEU A 268 22.37 -11.39 12.99
C LEU A 268 21.09 -12.13 13.39
N ARG A 269 20.80 -12.25 14.69
CA ARG A 269 19.56 -12.87 15.20
C ARG A 269 18.32 -12.07 14.80
N ARG A 270 18.35 -10.72 14.86
CA ARG A 270 17.24 -9.91 14.33
C ARG A 270 17.03 -10.13 12.84
N MET A 271 18.11 -10.21 12.07
CA MET A 271 18.05 -10.52 10.65
C MET A 271 17.47 -11.93 10.39
N GLN A 272 17.81 -12.91 11.22
CA GLN A 272 17.22 -14.25 11.16
C GLN A 272 15.72 -14.21 11.41
N LEU A 273 15.25 -13.48 12.43
CA LEU A 273 13.84 -13.41 12.80
C LEU A 273 12.96 -12.85 11.67
N ILE A 274 13.52 -12.02 10.80
CA ILE A 274 12.82 -11.48 9.62
C ILE A 274 13.19 -12.23 8.33
N GLY A 275 13.87 -13.36 8.44
CA GLY A 275 14.16 -14.26 7.33
C GLY A 275 15.25 -13.80 6.36
N LEU A 276 16.16 -12.88 6.77
CA LEU A 276 17.30 -12.45 5.92
C LEU A 276 18.50 -13.35 6.07
N VAL A 277 18.70 -13.97 7.23
CA VAL A 277 19.84 -14.83 7.58
C VAL A 277 19.33 -16.15 8.12
N GLU A 278 20.04 -17.22 7.85
CA GLU A 278 19.77 -18.56 8.39
C GLU A 278 21.05 -19.21 8.90
N PRO A 279 20.99 -20.04 9.97
CA PRO A 279 22.14 -20.83 10.41
C PRO A 279 22.48 -21.91 9.39
N VAL A 280 23.75 -22.32 9.36
CA VAL A 280 24.25 -23.42 8.51
C VAL A 280 24.67 -24.58 9.39
N GLY A 281 24.18 -25.78 9.07
CA GLY A 281 24.51 -27.02 9.79
C GLY A 281 23.85 -27.20 11.15
N GLU A 282 22.97 -26.25 11.54
CA GLU A 282 22.20 -26.28 12.77
C GLU A 282 20.78 -25.68 12.54
N GLU A 283 19.84 -26.01 13.40
CA GLU A 283 18.49 -25.47 13.33
C GLU A 283 18.40 -24.02 13.89
N TYR A 284 19.19 -23.74 14.92
CA TYR A 284 19.14 -22.47 15.65
C TYR A 284 20.50 -21.75 15.63
N MET A 285 20.48 -20.42 15.54
CA MET A 285 21.67 -19.58 15.58
C MET A 285 22.52 -19.82 16.84
N TYR A 286 21.86 -20.08 17.99
CA TYR A 286 22.56 -20.42 19.23
C TYR A 286 23.47 -21.63 19.05
N TRP A 287 22.95 -22.72 18.51
CA TRP A 287 23.74 -23.93 18.29
C TRP A 287 24.80 -23.75 17.20
N ALA A 288 24.50 -22.90 16.20
CA ALA A 288 25.49 -22.55 15.19
C ALA A 288 26.70 -21.84 15.83
N ALA A 289 26.49 -20.96 16.81
CA ALA A 289 27.58 -20.33 17.55
C ALA A 289 28.32 -21.33 18.47
N ILE A 290 27.59 -22.07 19.31
CA ILE A 290 28.20 -23.01 20.25
C ILE A 290 29.00 -24.10 19.54
N ASN A 291 28.51 -24.61 18.41
CA ASN A 291 29.13 -25.69 17.64
C ASN A 291 30.09 -25.20 16.54
N ARG A 292 30.55 -23.94 16.59
CA ARG A 292 31.52 -23.33 15.66
C ARG A 292 31.12 -23.52 14.20
N LYS A 293 29.85 -23.26 13.89
CA LYS A 293 29.30 -23.30 12.53
C LYS A 293 29.26 -21.87 11.94
N SER A 294 28.39 -21.65 11.01
CA SER A 294 28.24 -20.38 10.32
C SER A 294 26.75 -19.97 10.18
N CYS A 295 26.51 -18.79 9.65
CA CYS A 295 25.24 -18.39 9.11
C CYS A 295 25.44 -17.83 7.70
N ARG A 296 24.35 -17.82 6.90
CA ARG A 296 24.37 -17.32 5.52
C ARG A 296 23.11 -16.52 5.20
N LEU A 297 23.15 -15.82 4.05
CA LEU A 297 21.98 -15.11 3.52
C LEU A 297 20.94 -16.11 2.97
N THR A 298 19.68 -15.90 3.33
CA THR A 298 18.55 -16.56 2.66
C THR A 298 18.35 -15.97 1.25
N SER A 299 17.39 -16.47 0.48
CA SER A 299 17.00 -15.85 -0.80
C SER A 299 16.56 -14.40 -0.63
N MET A 300 15.81 -14.09 0.44
CA MET A 300 15.40 -12.73 0.78
C MET A 300 16.60 -11.88 1.23
N GLY A 301 17.50 -12.44 2.03
CA GLY A 301 18.75 -11.77 2.43
C GLY A 301 19.62 -11.40 1.23
N ARG A 302 19.78 -12.30 0.25
CA ARG A 302 20.49 -12.03 -1.01
C ARG A 302 19.86 -10.92 -1.84
N TYR A 303 18.53 -10.85 -1.86
CA TYR A 303 17.80 -9.77 -2.53
C TYR A 303 18.10 -8.42 -1.89
N TYR A 304 17.97 -8.30 -0.55
CA TYR A 304 18.26 -7.05 0.16
C TYR A 304 19.74 -6.68 0.11
N TRP A 305 20.64 -7.65 0.17
CA TRP A 305 22.10 -7.44 -0.02
C TRP A 305 22.38 -6.76 -1.38
N LYS A 306 21.75 -7.23 -2.46
CA LYS A 306 21.87 -6.60 -3.79
C LYS A 306 21.30 -5.20 -3.81
N LEU A 307 20.13 -4.95 -3.22
CA LEU A 307 19.54 -3.61 -3.16
C LEU A 307 20.47 -2.62 -2.45
N LEU A 308 21.14 -3.03 -1.38
CA LEU A 308 22.11 -2.22 -0.65
C LEU A 308 23.36 -1.95 -1.48
N THR A 309 23.91 -2.98 -2.12
CA THR A 309 25.11 -2.88 -2.99
C THR A 309 24.84 -1.95 -4.19
N ASP A 310 23.66 -2.06 -4.77
CA ASP A 310 23.21 -1.22 -5.89
C ASP A 310 22.75 0.19 -5.44
N ARG A 311 22.83 0.52 -4.16
CA ARG A 311 22.38 1.80 -3.56
C ARG A 311 20.92 2.14 -3.88
N ARG A 312 20.08 1.13 -3.87
CA ARG A 312 18.64 1.28 -4.15
C ARG A 312 17.82 1.52 -2.87
N ILE A 313 18.42 1.23 -1.71
CA ILE A 313 17.90 1.47 -0.37
C ILE A 313 19.01 1.95 0.57
#